data_e516eb8216118e4a94b06d716aeb7796
#
_entry.id   e516eb8216118e4a94b06d716aeb7796
#
_cell.length_a   1.000
_cell.length_b   1.000
_cell.length_c   1.000
_cell.angle_alpha   90.00
_cell.angle_beta   90.00
_cell.angle_gamma   90.00
#
_symmetry.space_group_name_H-M   'P 1'
#
loop_
_entity.id
_entity.type
_entity.pdbx_description
1 polymer ?
#
loop_
_entity_poly.entity_id
_entity_poly.type
_entity_poly.pdbx_seq_one_letter_code
_entity_poly.pdbx_strand_id
1 'polypeptide(L)'
;MNMVMSGGGDDDPRETSDEPSVPLDWSFQNHSDVILRKGRHAGSTFRRAILDNADFTEGDFSNSDFRKASMFQIDLMKSAFDGSDFRNADLRKARLNLSNFRNCQFAGADLRGIRGRYAIWQGSDWWNAIIDDDLRKALSKKWPQPSSE
;
A
#
# COMPACT_ATOMS: atom_id res chain seq x y z
N MET A 1 -9.24 -11.10 28.14
CA MET A 1 -8.94 -11.26 27.47
C MET A 1 -9.01 -11.88 26.41
N ASN A 2 -8.97 -11.95 25.77
CA ASN A 2 -9.06 -12.58 24.88
C ASN A 2 -8.58 -12.67 23.78
N MET A 3 -8.16 -13.04 23.38
CA MET A 3 -7.68 -13.15 22.46
C MET A 3 -7.99 -13.82 21.48
N VAL A 4 -7.99 -13.69 20.66
CA VAL A 4 -8.42 -14.25 19.78
C VAL A 4 -7.75 -14.57 18.84
N MET A 5 -7.62 -15.23 18.32
CA MET A 5 -6.99 -15.54 17.48
C MET A 5 -7.44 -15.86 16.34
N SER A 6 -7.41 -15.36 15.56
CA SER A 6 -7.85 -15.70 14.45
C SER A 6 -7.05 -16.51 13.79
N GLY A 7 -7.02 -17.36 13.54
CA GLY A 7 -6.21 -18.11 12.89
C GLY A 7 -6.05 -17.93 11.51
N GLY A 8 -6.61 -17.26 10.90
CA GLY A 8 -6.50 -17.34 9.57
C GLY A 8 -5.56 -16.45 8.96
N GLY A 9 -4.53 -16.76 8.48
CA GLY A 9 -3.67 -15.88 7.76
C GLY A 9 -4.23 -15.39 6.47
N ASP A 10 -5.36 -15.91 6.04
CA ASP A 10 -5.93 -15.53 4.76
C ASP A 10 -7.00 -14.47 4.87
N ASP A 11 -7.31 -14.03 6.07
CA ASP A 11 -8.37 -13.07 6.24
C ASP A 11 -8.01 -11.72 5.66
N ASP A 12 -8.99 -11.08 5.09
CA ASP A 12 -8.81 -9.71 4.61
C ASP A 12 -8.67 -8.81 5.84
N PRO A 13 -7.63 -8.01 5.96
CA PRO A 13 -7.46 -7.13 7.13
C PRO A 13 -8.66 -6.25 7.41
N ARG A 14 -9.44 -5.90 6.38
CA ARG A 14 -10.62 -5.05 6.56
C ARG A 14 -11.77 -5.80 7.22
N GLU A 15 -11.74 -7.14 7.18
CA GLU A 15 -12.86 -7.94 7.64
C GLU A 15 -12.63 -8.64 8.96
N THR A 16 -11.43 -8.60 9.49
CA THR A 16 -11.07 -9.45 10.61
C THR A 16 -11.18 -8.80 11.96
N SER A 17 -11.58 -7.54 12.01
CA SER A 17 -11.58 -6.85 13.30
C SER A 17 -12.81 -5.98 13.42
N ASP A 18 -13.43 -6.01 14.59
CA ASP A 18 -14.52 -5.11 14.91
C ASP A 18 -14.00 -3.80 15.49
N GLU A 19 -12.68 -3.68 15.63
CA GLU A 19 -12.11 -2.47 16.19
C GLU A 19 -12.21 -1.33 15.19
N PRO A 20 -12.52 -0.12 15.65
CA PRO A 20 -12.58 1.00 14.73
C PRO A 20 -11.19 1.36 14.24
N SER A 21 -11.13 1.98 13.07
CA SER A 21 -9.88 2.53 12.58
C SER A 21 -9.51 3.76 13.39
N VAL A 22 -8.23 3.95 13.57
CA VAL A 22 -7.68 5.12 14.26
C VAL A 22 -6.80 5.86 13.25
N PRO A 23 -7.35 6.87 12.57
CA PRO A 23 -6.56 7.61 11.58
C PRO A 23 -5.39 8.30 12.24
N LEU A 24 -4.25 8.28 11.54
CA LEU A 24 -3.03 8.94 11.99
C LEU A 24 -2.79 10.17 11.13
N ASP A 25 -2.20 11.18 11.71
CA ASP A 25 -1.68 12.30 10.95
C ASP A 25 -0.19 12.37 11.18
N TRP A 26 0.57 11.77 10.26
CA TRP A 26 2.02 11.76 10.30
C TRP A 26 2.61 12.60 9.17
N SER A 27 1.82 13.51 8.63
CA SER A 27 2.27 14.37 7.53
C SER A 27 3.56 15.08 7.89
N PHE A 28 4.52 15.05 6.97
CA PHE A 28 5.81 15.72 7.11
C PHE A 28 6.67 15.20 8.28
N GLN A 29 6.31 14.08 8.87
CA GLN A 29 7.06 13.52 10.00
C GLN A 29 7.95 12.37 9.55
N ASN A 30 9.02 12.15 10.30
CA ASN A 30 9.93 11.04 10.04
C ASN A 30 9.62 9.89 10.98
N HIS A 31 9.15 8.79 10.42
CA HIS A 31 8.85 7.56 11.13
C HIS A 31 9.56 6.38 10.47
N SER A 32 10.79 6.60 10.01
CA SER A 32 11.60 5.51 9.44
C SER A 32 11.69 4.37 10.43
N ASP A 33 11.68 3.14 9.90
CA ASP A 33 11.82 1.92 10.71
C ASP A 33 10.68 1.67 11.71
N VAL A 34 9.59 2.44 11.65
CA VAL A 34 8.48 2.25 12.58
C VAL A 34 7.79 0.91 12.31
N ILE A 35 7.25 0.30 13.35
CA ILE A 35 6.51 -0.95 13.22
C ILE A 35 5.05 -0.67 13.52
N LEU A 36 4.20 -0.78 12.47
CA LEU A 36 2.75 -0.63 12.58
C LEU A 36 2.05 -1.92 12.14
N ARG A 37 2.64 -3.04 12.47
CA ARG A 37 2.10 -4.32 12.08
C ARG A 37 0.68 -4.49 12.60
N LYS A 38 -0.22 -4.95 11.71
CA LYS A 38 -1.64 -5.17 12.05
C LYS A 38 -2.37 -3.90 12.47
N GLY A 39 -1.85 -2.73 12.06
CA GLY A 39 -2.47 -1.46 12.41
C GLY A 39 -3.79 -1.26 11.69
N ARG A 40 -4.70 -0.60 12.34
CA ARG A 40 -6.00 -0.27 11.77
C ARG A 40 -6.10 1.24 11.67
N HIS A 41 -5.61 1.77 10.58
CA HIS A 41 -5.41 3.21 10.41
C HIS A 41 -5.99 3.71 9.08
N ALA A 42 -7.16 3.22 8.70
CA ALA A 42 -7.81 3.70 7.48
C ALA A 42 -8.06 5.21 7.60
N GLY A 43 -7.96 5.92 6.48
CA GLY A 43 -8.20 7.35 6.46
C GLY A 43 -7.07 8.19 7.03
N SER A 44 -5.85 7.64 7.09
CA SER A 44 -4.71 8.36 7.64
C SER A 44 -4.04 9.25 6.61
N THR A 45 -3.25 10.23 7.06
CA THR A 45 -2.42 11.01 6.17
C THR A 45 -0.95 10.81 6.51
N PHE A 46 -0.21 10.39 5.49
CA PHE A 46 1.23 10.22 5.53
C PHE A 46 1.90 11.10 4.48
N ARG A 47 1.23 12.19 4.11
CA ARG A 47 1.72 13.05 3.04
C ARG A 47 3.10 13.58 3.40
N ARG A 48 4.06 13.37 2.50
CA ARG A 48 5.46 13.78 2.68
C ARG A 48 6.11 13.20 3.93
N ALA A 49 5.53 12.16 4.51
CA ALA A 49 6.18 11.46 5.63
C ALA A 49 7.37 10.65 5.14
N ILE A 50 8.31 10.38 6.02
CA ILE A 50 9.41 9.47 5.73
C ILE A 50 9.11 8.17 6.46
N LEU A 51 8.88 7.12 5.67
CA LEU A 51 8.48 5.81 6.17
C LEU A 51 9.44 4.73 5.67
N ASP A 52 10.67 5.11 5.37
CA ASP A 52 11.66 4.18 4.83
C ASP A 52 11.87 3.02 5.80
N ASN A 53 11.87 1.80 5.25
CA ASN A 53 12.08 0.58 6.00
C ASN A 53 11.02 0.30 7.08
N ALA A 54 9.88 0.97 7.05
CA ALA A 54 8.83 0.73 8.03
C ALA A 54 8.13 -0.61 7.77
N ASP A 55 7.51 -1.14 8.81
CA ASP A 55 6.72 -2.38 8.71
C ASP A 55 5.24 -2.03 8.86
N PHE A 56 4.52 -2.06 7.73
CA PHE A 56 3.08 -1.81 7.69
C PHE A 56 2.34 -3.09 7.30
N THR A 57 2.88 -4.25 7.68
CA THR A 57 2.30 -5.53 7.26
C THR A 57 0.99 -5.84 7.98
N GLU A 58 0.10 -6.54 7.25
CA GLU A 58 -1.15 -7.08 7.79
C GLU A 58 -2.09 -6.00 8.34
N GLY A 59 -1.99 -4.78 7.84
CA GLY A 59 -2.77 -3.67 8.34
C GLY A 59 -3.83 -3.19 7.36
N ASP A 60 -4.67 -2.28 7.84
CA ASP A 60 -5.66 -1.62 7.01
C ASP A 60 -5.33 -0.12 6.97
N PHE A 61 -4.89 0.33 5.80
CA PHE A 61 -4.56 1.73 5.53
C PHE A 61 -5.39 2.26 4.36
N SER A 62 -6.59 1.73 4.20
CA SER A 62 -7.46 2.13 3.09
C SER A 62 -7.76 3.62 3.14
N ASN A 63 -7.97 4.22 1.98
CA ASN A 63 -8.36 5.62 1.85
C ASN A 63 -7.38 6.58 2.53
N SER A 64 -6.10 6.27 2.47
CA SER A 64 -5.06 7.07 3.11
C SER A 64 -4.28 7.88 2.08
N ASP A 65 -3.67 8.95 2.54
CA ASP A 65 -2.91 9.87 1.70
C ASP A 65 -1.42 9.62 1.90
N PHE A 66 -0.78 9.05 0.88
CA PHE A 66 0.67 8.80 0.87
C PHE A 66 1.38 9.68 -0.15
N ARG A 67 0.75 10.78 -0.58
CA ARG A 67 1.36 11.61 -1.61
C ARG A 67 2.73 12.10 -1.19
N LYS A 68 3.70 11.92 -2.08
CA LYS A 68 5.09 12.39 -1.88
C LYS A 68 5.76 11.79 -0.66
N ALA A 69 5.24 10.71 -0.11
CA ALA A 69 5.89 10.02 1.01
C ALA A 69 7.13 9.30 0.52
N SER A 70 8.15 9.23 1.37
CA SER A 70 9.32 8.40 1.11
C SER A 70 9.06 7.05 1.75
N MET A 71 8.97 6.01 0.91
CA MET A 71 8.61 4.66 1.36
C MET A 71 9.61 3.63 0.82
N PHE A 72 10.88 4.02 0.74
CA PHE A 72 11.94 3.17 0.22
C PHE A 72 12.06 1.92 1.09
N GLN A 73 12.00 0.74 0.47
CA GLN A 73 12.11 -0.55 1.16
C GLN A 73 11.05 -0.77 2.25
N ILE A 74 9.92 -0.10 2.18
CA ILE A 74 8.84 -0.31 3.14
C ILE A 74 8.24 -1.70 2.93
N ASP A 75 7.74 -2.30 4.00
CA ASP A 75 7.04 -3.58 3.92
C ASP A 75 5.55 -3.35 4.06
N LEU A 76 4.82 -3.54 2.97
CA LEU A 76 3.37 -3.37 2.90
C LEU A 76 2.65 -4.70 2.67
N MET A 77 3.31 -5.82 2.94
CA MET A 77 2.74 -7.12 2.60
C MET A 77 1.45 -7.41 3.37
N LYS A 78 0.53 -8.08 2.68
CA LYS A 78 -0.73 -8.56 3.28
C LYS A 78 -1.56 -7.44 3.87
N SER A 79 -1.54 -6.26 3.28
CA SER A 79 -2.24 -5.09 3.82
C SER A 79 -3.23 -4.53 2.81
N ALA A 80 -4.18 -3.77 3.30
CA ALA A 80 -5.20 -3.14 2.46
C ALA A 80 -4.91 -1.66 2.29
N PHE A 81 -4.91 -1.21 1.04
CA PHE A 81 -4.68 0.19 0.68
C PHE A 81 -5.76 0.69 -0.29
N ASP A 82 -6.92 0.06 -0.33
CA ASP A 82 -7.98 0.42 -1.28
C ASP A 82 -8.26 1.92 -1.24
N GLY A 83 -8.31 2.53 -2.41
CA GLY A 83 -8.66 3.94 -2.51
C GLY A 83 -7.61 4.92 -2.03
N SER A 84 -6.39 4.45 -1.79
CA SER A 84 -5.33 5.34 -1.28
C SER A 84 -4.62 6.08 -2.41
N ASP A 85 -3.98 7.17 -2.04
CA ASP A 85 -3.32 8.06 -2.98
C ASP A 85 -1.81 7.98 -2.79
N PHE A 86 -1.11 7.39 -3.77
CA PHE A 86 0.35 7.25 -3.74
C PHE A 86 1.03 8.16 -4.76
N ARG A 87 0.36 9.21 -5.22
CA ARG A 87 0.96 10.05 -6.25
C ARG A 87 2.29 10.63 -5.80
N ASN A 88 3.28 10.46 -6.64
CA ASN A 88 4.64 10.97 -6.42
C ASN A 88 5.33 10.38 -5.17
N ALA A 89 4.87 9.24 -4.67
CA ALA A 89 5.53 8.56 -3.56
C ALA A 89 6.74 7.77 -4.09
N ASP A 90 7.74 7.60 -3.25
CA ASP A 90 8.91 6.78 -3.56
C ASP A 90 8.72 5.41 -2.94
N LEU A 91 8.31 4.44 -3.74
CA LEU A 91 8.09 3.06 -3.29
C LEU A 91 9.19 2.11 -3.78
N ARG A 92 10.35 2.65 -4.16
CA ARG A 92 11.40 1.79 -4.69
C ARG A 92 11.74 0.68 -3.71
N LYS A 93 11.85 -0.55 -4.25
CA LYS A 93 12.20 -1.75 -3.50
C LYS A 93 11.23 -2.10 -2.37
N ALA A 94 10.02 -1.56 -2.41
CA ALA A 94 8.99 -1.91 -1.43
C ALA A 94 8.51 -3.35 -1.65
N ARG A 95 8.03 -3.98 -0.59
CA ARG A 95 7.41 -5.29 -0.67
C ARG A 95 5.91 -5.12 -0.61
N LEU A 96 5.23 -5.52 -1.67
CA LEU A 96 3.78 -5.34 -1.81
C LEU A 96 3.04 -6.66 -1.95
N ASN A 97 3.70 -7.78 -1.70
CA ASN A 97 3.11 -9.09 -1.96
C ASN A 97 1.80 -9.26 -1.19
N LEU A 98 0.80 -9.81 -1.87
CA LEU A 98 -0.48 -10.15 -1.26
C LEU A 98 -1.28 -8.97 -0.73
N SER A 99 -0.98 -7.76 -1.21
CA SER A 99 -1.67 -6.56 -0.74
C SER A 99 -2.68 -6.07 -1.75
N ASN A 100 -3.58 -5.21 -1.29
CA ASN A 100 -4.69 -4.75 -2.08
C ASN A 100 -4.54 -3.27 -2.39
N PHE A 101 -4.38 -2.96 -3.68
CA PHE A 101 -4.24 -1.59 -4.17
C PHE A 101 -5.38 -1.22 -5.13
N ARG A 102 -6.58 -1.72 -4.86
CA ARG A 102 -7.74 -1.37 -5.69
C ARG A 102 -7.99 0.12 -5.64
N ASN A 103 -8.24 0.67 -6.81
CA ASN A 103 -8.64 2.07 -6.93
C ASN A 103 -7.63 3.06 -6.35
N CYS A 104 -6.35 2.70 -6.35
CA CYS A 104 -5.30 3.59 -5.88
C CYS A 104 -4.77 4.46 -7.01
N GLN A 105 -4.24 5.62 -6.65
CA GLN A 105 -3.63 6.54 -7.60
C GLN A 105 -2.12 6.44 -7.50
N PHE A 106 -1.45 6.21 -8.62
CA PHE A 106 0.00 6.02 -8.66
C PHE A 106 0.72 6.99 -9.61
N ALA A 107 0.06 8.05 -10.10
CA ALA A 107 0.72 8.95 -11.03
C ALA A 107 2.00 9.52 -10.43
N GLY A 108 3.11 9.35 -11.12
CA GLY A 108 4.42 9.85 -10.67
C GLY A 108 5.05 9.05 -9.54
N ALA A 109 4.39 8.00 -9.03
CA ALA A 109 5.00 7.15 -8.01
C ALA A 109 6.15 6.35 -8.62
N ASP A 110 7.18 6.11 -7.84
CA ASP A 110 8.32 5.32 -8.29
C ASP A 110 8.19 3.90 -7.73
N LEU A 111 7.87 2.96 -8.61
CA LEU A 111 7.64 1.56 -8.23
C LEU A 111 8.79 0.65 -8.68
N ARG A 112 9.96 1.21 -8.98
CA ARG A 112 11.05 0.38 -9.46
C ARG A 112 11.55 -0.55 -8.37
N GLY A 113 11.78 -1.79 -8.74
CA GLY A 113 12.31 -2.79 -7.81
C GLY A 113 11.32 -3.33 -6.79
N ILE A 114 10.02 -3.06 -6.95
CA ILE A 114 9.05 -3.59 -6.00
C ILE A 114 8.90 -5.11 -6.17
N ARG A 115 8.41 -5.75 -5.12
CA ARG A 115 8.00 -7.14 -5.14
C ARG A 115 6.51 -7.17 -4.89
N GLY A 116 5.73 -7.51 -5.91
CA GLY A 116 4.28 -7.40 -5.84
C GLY A 116 3.52 -8.64 -6.23
N ARG A 117 4.10 -9.84 -5.99
CA ARG A 117 3.42 -11.07 -6.35
C ARG A 117 2.10 -11.18 -5.61
N TYR A 118 1.03 -11.47 -6.36
CA TYR A 118 -0.33 -11.62 -5.82
C TYR A 118 -0.93 -10.32 -5.27
N ALA A 119 -0.34 -9.17 -5.57
CA ALA A 119 -0.98 -7.90 -5.25
C ALA A 119 -2.14 -7.66 -6.22
N ILE A 120 -3.15 -6.92 -5.78
CA ILE A 120 -4.34 -6.64 -6.58
C ILE A 120 -4.29 -5.17 -6.99
N TRP A 121 -4.33 -4.91 -8.29
CA TRP A 121 -4.19 -3.56 -8.84
C TRP A 121 -5.46 -3.06 -9.55
N GLN A 122 -6.58 -3.76 -9.38
CA GLN A 122 -7.80 -3.42 -10.10
C GLN A 122 -8.20 -1.97 -9.84
N GLY A 123 -8.45 -1.23 -10.91
CA GLY A 123 -8.87 0.17 -10.79
C GLY A 123 -7.76 1.16 -10.48
N SER A 124 -6.51 0.69 -10.29
CA SER A 124 -5.40 1.61 -10.07
C SER A 124 -4.81 2.04 -11.41
N ASP A 125 -4.17 3.20 -11.43
CA ASP A 125 -3.54 3.72 -12.64
C ASP A 125 -2.03 3.47 -12.64
N TRP A 126 -1.64 2.22 -12.38
CA TRP A 126 -0.23 1.82 -12.29
C TRP A 126 0.60 2.26 -13.50
N TRP A 127 -0.04 2.38 -14.68
CA TRP A 127 0.67 2.74 -15.91
C TRP A 127 1.19 4.18 -15.89
N ASN A 128 0.72 5.01 -14.97
CA ASN A 128 1.22 6.37 -14.81
C ASN A 128 2.38 6.47 -13.83
N ALA A 129 2.82 5.34 -13.29
CA ALA A 129 3.96 5.31 -12.37
C ALA A 129 5.26 5.06 -13.14
N ILE A 130 6.37 5.25 -12.46
CA ILE A 130 7.69 4.88 -12.98
C ILE A 130 7.90 3.42 -12.59
N ILE A 131 7.96 2.53 -13.57
CA ILE A 131 8.03 1.08 -13.30
C ILE A 131 9.07 0.43 -14.18
N ASP A 132 9.58 -0.72 -13.73
CA ASP A 132 10.48 -1.55 -14.51
C ASP A 132 9.73 -2.22 -15.66
N ASP A 133 10.44 -2.55 -16.73
CA ASP A 133 9.81 -3.18 -17.90
C ASP A 133 9.15 -4.50 -17.57
N ASP A 134 9.77 -5.33 -16.75
CA ASP A 134 9.18 -6.61 -16.37
C ASP A 134 7.88 -6.44 -15.61
N LEU A 135 7.82 -5.46 -14.72
CA LEU A 135 6.61 -5.17 -13.99
C LEU A 135 5.52 -4.67 -14.94
N ARG A 136 5.89 -3.79 -15.87
CA ARG A 136 4.94 -3.28 -16.86
C ARG A 136 4.32 -4.42 -17.65
N LYS A 137 5.14 -5.38 -18.08
CA LYS A 137 4.62 -6.52 -18.82
C LYS A 137 3.64 -7.32 -17.96
N ALA A 138 4.01 -7.59 -16.73
CA ALA A 138 3.17 -8.38 -15.83
C ALA A 138 1.84 -7.71 -15.56
N LEU A 139 1.86 -6.41 -15.25
CA LEU A 139 0.65 -5.68 -14.95
C LEU A 139 -0.24 -5.50 -16.19
N SER A 140 0.38 -5.27 -17.34
CA SER A 140 -0.38 -5.13 -18.60
C SER A 140 -1.17 -6.38 -18.93
N LYS A 141 -0.66 -7.53 -18.53
CA LYS A 141 -1.29 -8.80 -18.84
C LYS A 141 -2.51 -9.04 -17.96
N LYS A 142 -2.41 -8.72 -16.69
CA LYS A 142 -3.47 -9.03 -15.73
C LYS A 142 -4.38 -7.85 -15.42
N TRP A 143 -3.85 -6.65 -15.43
CA TRP A 143 -4.58 -5.44 -15.08
C TRP A 143 -4.40 -4.38 -16.16
N PRO A 144 -4.81 -4.65 -17.40
CA PRO A 144 -4.49 -3.76 -18.51
C PRO A 144 -5.06 -2.37 -18.34
N GLN A 145 -4.31 -1.41 -18.88
CA GLN A 145 -4.79 -0.04 -18.95
C GLN A 145 -6.06 -0.01 -19.79
N PRO A 146 -7.12 0.66 -19.33
CA PRO A 146 -8.34 0.76 -20.13
C PRO A 146 -8.06 1.42 -21.48
N SER A 147 -8.78 0.97 -22.50
CA SER A 147 -8.57 1.58 -23.79
C SER A 147 -9.23 2.95 -23.80
N SER A 148 -8.55 3.88 -24.50
CA SER A 148 -9.11 5.19 -24.56
C SER A 148 -9.99 5.26 -25.77
N GLU A 149 -11.22 5.50 -25.60
CA GLU A 149 -12.11 5.59 -26.70
C GLU A 149 -12.96 6.72 -26.63
#